data_a6dd184d7638ff92215718a169c1d82b
#
_entry.id   a6dd184d7638ff92215718a169c1d82b
#
_cell.length_a   1.000
_cell.length_b   1.000
_cell.length_c   1.000
_cell.angle_alpha   90.00
_cell.angle_beta   90.00
_cell.angle_gamma   90.00
#
_symmetry.space_group_name_H-M   'P 1'
#
loop_
_entity.id
_entity.type
_entity.pdbx_description
1 polymer ?
#
loop_
_entity_poly.entity_id
_entity_poly.type
_entity_poly.pdbx_seq_one_letter_code
_entity_poly.pdbx_strand_id
1 'polypeptide(L)'
;MPRFLSVLAGSLALAFALSAAGPGFRSEGDLDRHYRKHSHEFGSIGKAEYLRSAQQLRDAPVGGGVLEARRGDGVFTRFDRKRGWFGAYNRDRTIRTFFIPAAGESYFRRQANR
;
A
#
# COMPACT_ATOMS: atom_id res chain seq x y z
N MET A 1 -5.70 18.77 32.57
CA MET A 1 -6.73 18.30 31.67
C MET A 1 -6.22 17.36 30.61
N PRO A 2 -5.80 16.17 31.02
CA PRO A 2 -5.20 15.22 30.08
C PRO A 2 -6.13 14.84 28.92
N ARG A 3 -7.43 14.89 29.14
CA ARG A 3 -8.41 14.48 28.12
C ARG A 3 -8.37 15.35 26.88
N PHE A 4 -8.16 16.65 27.04
CA PHE A 4 -8.10 17.55 25.88
C PHE A 4 -6.89 17.29 25.03
N LEU A 5 -5.75 16.96 25.64
CA LEU A 5 -4.53 16.64 24.91
C LEU A 5 -4.71 15.38 24.07
N SER A 6 -5.39 14.38 24.62
CA SER A 6 -5.65 13.14 23.88
C SER A 6 -6.49 13.37 22.62
N VAL A 7 -7.54 14.20 22.73
CA VAL A 7 -8.39 14.51 21.58
C VAL A 7 -7.61 15.25 20.50
N LEU A 8 -6.82 16.24 20.89
CA LEU A 8 -6.00 17.00 19.95
C LEU A 8 -4.99 16.11 19.24
N ALA A 9 -4.36 15.21 19.99
CA ALA A 9 -3.40 14.29 19.41
C ALA A 9 -4.03 13.38 18.36
N GLY A 10 -5.25 12.89 18.61
CA GLY A 10 -5.97 12.08 17.67
C GLY A 10 -6.30 12.82 16.37
N SER A 11 -6.74 14.06 16.48
CA SER A 11 -7.07 14.90 15.31
C SER A 11 -5.83 15.19 14.48
N LEU A 12 -4.72 15.51 15.11
CA LEU A 12 -3.45 15.77 14.41
C LEU A 12 -2.95 14.53 13.69
N ALA A 13 -3.04 13.36 14.31
CA ALA A 13 -2.61 12.12 13.70
C ALA A 13 -3.41 11.80 12.42
N LEU A 14 -4.72 12.04 12.45
CA LEU A 14 -5.58 11.83 11.30
C LEU A 14 -5.23 12.78 10.16
N ALA A 15 -5.06 14.06 10.44
CA ALA A 15 -4.69 15.06 9.44
C ALA A 15 -3.33 14.73 8.83
N PHE A 16 -2.36 14.31 9.63
CA PHE A 16 -1.04 13.93 9.16
C PHE A 16 -1.13 12.73 8.19
N ALA A 17 -1.92 11.71 8.55
CA ALA A 17 -2.08 10.53 7.71
C ALA A 17 -2.66 10.89 6.33
N LEU A 18 -3.61 11.82 6.27
CA LEU A 18 -4.19 12.27 5.00
C LEU A 18 -3.17 13.04 4.16
N SER A 19 -2.34 13.89 4.78
CA SER A 19 -1.34 14.68 4.07
C SER A 19 -0.14 13.84 3.62
N ALA A 20 0.04 12.63 4.17
CA ALA A 20 1.18 11.76 3.87
C ALA A 20 0.89 10.75 2.75
N ALA A 21 -0.16 10.97 1.93
CA ALA A 21 -0.53 10.01 0.90
C ALA A 21 0.59 9.80 -0.14
N GLY A 22 1.28 10.86 -0.54
CA GLY A 22 2.45 10.78 -1.42
C GLY A 22 2.14 10.32 -2.83
N PRO A 23 3.13 9.77 -3.56
CA PRO A 23 2.97 9.38 -4.95
C PRO A 23 1.91 8.29 -5.15
N GLY A 24 1.24 8.35 -6.29
CA GLY A 24 0.32 7.32 -6.75
C GLY A 24 0.95 6.45 -7.83
N PHE A 25 0.12 5.94 -8.74
CA PHE A 25 0.60 5.32 -9.97
C PHE A 25 1.24 6.40 -10.85
N ARG A 26 2.01 5.98 -11.86
CA ARG A 26 2.70 6.93 -12.74
C ARG A 26 1.76 7.77 -13.58
N SER A 27 0.55 7.27 -13.84
CA SER A 27 -0.45 8.00 -14.62
C SER A 27 -1.85 7.59 -14.19
N GLU A 28 -2.83 8.42 -14.56
CA GLU A 28 -4.24 8.08 -14.38
C GLU A 28 -4.60 6.80 -15.15
N GLY A 29 -4.03 6.62 -16.34
CA GLY A 29 -4.25 5.41 -17.13
C GLY A 29 -3.74 4.16 -16.44
N ASP A 30 -2.62 4.26 -15.75
CA ASP A 30 -2.08 3.14 -14.97
C ASP A 30 -3.00 2.79 -13.81
N LEU A 31 -3.46 3.79 -13.08
CA LEU A 31 -4.41 3.57 -11.99
C LEU A 31 -5.68 2.90 -12.51
N ASP A 32 -6.24 3.43 -13.60
CA ASP A 32 -7.47 2.88 -14.19
C ASP A 32 -7.29 1.41 -14.59
N ARG A 33 -6.16 1.09 -15.22
CA ARG A 33 -5.89 -0.25 -15.70
C ARG A 33 -5.77 -1.25 -14.54
N HIS A 34 -5.02 -0.88 -13.51
CA HIS A 34 -4.85 -1.73 -12.33
C HIS A 34 -6.15 -1.86 -11.56
N TYR A 35 -6.89 -0.78 -11.41
CA TYR A 35 -8.17 -0.81 -10.72
C TYR A 35 -9.16 -1.74 -11.43
N ARG A 36 -9.30 -1.61 -12.75
CA ARG A 36 -10.20 -2.48 -13.52
C ARG A 36 -9.82 -3.96 -13.42
N LYS A 37 -8.52 -4.23 -13.39
CA LYS A 37 -8.04 -5.61 -13.34
C LYS A 37 -8.21 -6.23 -11.96
N HIS A 38 -7.99 -5.47 -10.90
CA HIS A 38 -7.82 -6.03 -9.56
C HIS A 38 -8.89 -5.63 -8.55
N SER A 39 -9.75 -4.65 -8.84
CA SER A 39 -10.69 -4.13 -7.84
C SER A 39 -11.60 -5.21 -7.26
N HIS A 40 -12.01 -6.19 -8.07
CA HIS A 40 -12.89 -7.26 -7.61
C HIS A 40 -12.28 -8.13 -6.51
N GLU A 41 -10.95 -8.13 -6.39
CA GLU A 41 -10.26 -8.88 -5.34
C GLU A 41 -10.48 -8.25 -3.96
N PHE A 42 -10.88 -6.98 -3.92
CA PHE A 42 -11.06 -6.20 -2.70
C PHE A 42 -12.54 -6.00 -2.33
N GLY A 43 -13.43 -6.74 -2.96
CA GLY A 43 -14.87 -6.53 -2.78
C GLY A 43 -15.35 -5.28 -3.52
N SER A 44 -16.29 -4.54 -2.92
CA SER A 44 -16.82 -3.32 -3.53
C SER A 44 -15.95 -2.12 -3.15
N ILE A 45 -14.83 -1.96 -3.81
CA ILE A 45 -13.90 -0.87 -3.53
C ILE A 45 -13.98 0.19 -4.64
N GLY A 46 -13.98 1.47 -4.26
CA GLY A 46 -13.88 2.57 -5.21
C GLY A 46 -12.44 2.81 -5.64
N LYS A 47 -12.26 3.54 -6.76
CA LYS A 47 -10.93 3.79 -7.31
C LYS A 47 -10.04 4.59 -6.36
N ALA A 48 -10.59 5.62 -5.72
CA ALA A 48 -9.84 6.43 -4.76
C ALA A 48 -9.42 5.61 -3.54
N GLU A 49 -10.29 4.73 -3.07
CA GLU A 49 -9.98 3.86 -1.95
C GLU A 49 -8.93 2.82 -2.31
N TYR A 50 -8.99 2.28 -3.53
CA TYR A 50 -7.98 1.36 -4.05
C TYR A 50 -6.60 2.03 -4.05
N LEU A 51 -6.53 3.26 -4.56
CA LEU A 51 -5.29 4.04 -4.56
C LEU A 51 -4.77 4.26 -3.15
N ARG A 52 -5.63 4.71 -2.23
CA ARG A 52 -5.23 4.94 -0.83
C ARG A 52 -4.73 3.67 -0.16
N SER A 53 -5.36 2.54 -0.44
CA SER A 53 -4.94 1.25 0.13
C SER A 53 -3.53 0.88 -0.33
N ALA A 54 -3.23 1.08 -1.60
CA ALA A 54 -1.89 0.85 -2.13
C ALA A 54 -0.85 1.75 -1.47
N GLN A 55 -1.20 3.02 -1.27
CA GLN A 55 -0.32 3.99 -0.59
C GLN A 55 -0.14 3.62 0.89
N GLN A 56 -1.18 3.18 1.56
CA GLN A 56 -1.10 2.75 2.96
C GLN A 56 -0.14 1.57 3.13
N LEU A 57 -0.22 0.58 2.24
CA LEU A 57 0.70 -0.55 2.31
C LEU A 57 2.15 -0.11 2.09
N ARG A 58 2.38 0.79 1.14
CA ARG A 58 3.71 1.35 0.88
C ARG A 58 4.29 2.01 2.12
N ASP A 59 3.48 2.77 2.83
CA ASP A 59 3.94 3.63 3.92
C ASP A 59 3.82 2.99 5.30
N ALA A 60 3.26 1.78 5.39
CA ALA A 60 3.10 1.09 6.66
C ALA A 60 4.46 0.76 7.28
N PRO A 61 4.57 0.78 8.61
CA PRO A 61 5.79 0.30 9.26
C PRO A 61 6.03 -1.17 8.92
N VAL A 62 7.28 -1.53 8.67
CA VAL A 62 7.66 -2.93 8.48
C VAL A 62 7.61 -3.65 9.82
N GLY A 63 7.11 -4.87 9.82
CA GLY A 63 6.90 -5.65 11.04
C GLY A 63 5.41 -5.77 11.35
N GLY A 64 5.06 -6.54 12.39
CA GLY A 64 3.67 -6.71 12.79
C GLY A 64 2.78 -7.34 11.71
N GLY A 65 3.35 -8.08 10.78
CA GLY A 65 2.63 -8.69 9.68
C GLY A 65 2.90 -8.06 8.32
N VAL A 66 3.59 -6.92 8.27
CA VAL A 66 3.99 -6.29 7.00
C VAL A 66 5.42 -6.67 6.68
N LEU A 67 5.61 -7.37 5.58
CA LEU A 67 6.92 -7.80 5.07
C LEU A 67 7.40 -6.85 3.99
N GLU A 68 8.71 -6.67 3.87
CA GLU A 68 9.31 -5.89 2.80
C GLU A 68 10.49 -6.64 2.20
N ALA A 69 10.65 -6.51 0.87
CA ALA A 69 11.85 -6.96 0.17
C ALA A 69 12.30 -5.85 -0.78
N ARG A 70 13.62 -5.68 -0.93
CA ARG A 70 14.19 -4.66 -1.81
C ARG A 70 15.03 -5.34 -2.87
N ARG A 71 14.91 -4.85 -4.09
CA ARG A 71 15.68 -5.33 -5.24
C ARG A 71 16.87 -4.42 -5.52
N GLY A 72 17.83 -4.93 -6.29
CA GLY A 72 19.01 -4.15 -6.66
C GLY A 72 18.70 -2.93 -7.53
N ASP A 73 17.59 -2.93 -8.24
CA ASP A 73 17.15 -1.81 -9.09
C ASP A 73 16.42 -0.72 -8.30
N GLY A 74 16.29 -0.87 -6.99
CA GLY A 74 15.59 0.09 -6.12
C GLY A 74 14.10 -0.15 -5.99
N VAL A 75 13.54 -1.10 -6.71
CA VAL A 75 12.15 -1.52 -6.53
C VAL A 75 12.02 -2.23 -5.19
N PHE A 76 10.96 -1.93 -4.45
CA PHE A 76 10.67 -2.65 -3.23
C PHE A 76 9.25 -3.18 -3.26
N THR A 77 9.04 -4.30 -2.59
CA THR A 77 7.75 -4.96 -2.50
C THR A 77 7.32 -5.09 -1.06
N ARG A 78 6.03 -5.06 -0.85
CA ARG A 78 5.40 -5.19 0.47
C ARG A 78 4.32 -6.24 0.43
N PHE A 79 4.16 -6.97 1.53
CA PHE A 79 3.07 -7.93 1.69
C PHE A 79 2.49 -7.81 3.09
N ASP A 80 1.17 -7.67 3.19
CA ASP A 80 0.44 -7.61 4.45
C ASP A 80 -0.17 -8.99 4.72
N ARG A 81 0.33 -9.69 5.71
CA ARG A 81 -0.15 -11.03 6.07
C ARG A 81 -1.60 -11.07 6.50
N LYS A 82 -2.09 -10.00 7.13
CA LYS A 82 -3.47 -9.97 7.60
C LYS A 82 -4.47 -9.84 6.47
N ARG A 83 -4.19 -8.96 5.52
CA ARG A 83 -5.10 -8.64 4.44
C ARG A 83 -4.81 -9.41 3.16
N GLY A 84 -3.62 -9.99 3.06
CA GLY A 84 -3.18 -10.64 1.84
C GLY A 84 -2.80 -9.68 0.72
N TRP A 85 -2.57 -8.43 1.05
CA TRP A 85 -2.24 -7.40 0.07
C TRP A 85 -0.78 -7.47 -0.35
N PHE A 86 -0.53 -7.37 -1.65
CA PHE A 86 0.80 -7.27 -2.22
C PHE A 86 0.92 -5.96 -2.99
N GLY A 87 2.01 -5.23 -2.78
CA GLY A 87 2.32 -4.02 -3.54
C GLY A 87 3.76 -4.03 -4.00
N ALA A 88 4.01 -3.48 -5.19
CA ALA A 88 5.36 -3.23 -5.69
C ALA A 88 5.48 -1.75 -6.02
N TYR A 89 6.61 -1.17 -5.65
CA TYR A 89 6.84 0.27 -5.71
C TYR A 89 8.18 0.56 -6.34
N ASN A 90 8.22 1.61 -7.17
CA ASN A 90 9.46 2.06 -7.81
C ASN A 90 10.35 2.77 -6.80
N ARG A 91 11.59 3.02 -7.18
CA ARG A 91 12.54 3.77 -6.34
C ARG A 91 11.99 5.13 -5.94
N ASP A 92 11.27 5.80 -6.84
CA ASP A 92 10.65 7.11 -6.57
C ASP A 92 9.34 7.01 -5.78
N ARG A 93 8.98 5.82 -5.31
CA ARG A 93 7.80 5.50 -4.50
C ARG A 93 6.49 5.51 -5.28
N THR A 94 6.51 5.69 -6.60
CA THR A 94 5.30 5.48 -7.40
C THR A 94 4.91 4.01 -7.38
N ILE A 95 3.61 3.75 -7.51
CA ILE A 95 3.06 2.40 -7.41
C ILE A 95 3.22 1.68 -8.75
N ARG A 96 3.84 0.51 -8.74
CA ARG A 96 3.92 -0.35 -9.92
C ARG A 96 2.71 -1.25 -10.04
N THR A 97 2.30 -1.86 -8.93
CA THR A 97 1.13 -2.73 -8.90
C THR A 97 0.65 -2.89 -7.47
N PHE A 98 -0.63 -3.24 -7.33
CA PHE A 98 -1.24 -3.51 -6.04
C PHE A 98 -2.41 -4.47 -6.25
N PHE A 99 -2.36 -5.64 -5.59
CA PHE A 99 -3.39 -6.65 -5.75
C PHE A 99 -3.31 -7.71 -4.64
N ILE A 100 -4.27 -8.64 -4.63
CA ILE A 100 -4.27 -9.74 -3.67
C ILE A 100 -3.87 -11.02 -4.42
N PRO A 101 -2.62 -11.47 -4.28
CA PRO A 101 -2.17 -12.67 -4.98
C PRO A 101 -2.85 -13.92 -4.44
N ALA A 102 -3.34 -14.78 -5.34
CA ALA A 102 -3.97 -16.03 -4.95
C ALA A 102 -3.04 -16.93 -4.13
N ALA A 103 -1.74 -16.89 -4.43
CA ALA A 103 -0.74 -17.70 -3.73
C ALA A 103 -0.26 -17.07 -2.42
N GLY A 104 -0.78 -15.87 -2.06
CA GLY A 104 -0.46 -15.24 -0.79
C GLY A 104 1.02 -14.95 -0.61
N GLU A 105 1.54 -15.23 0.57
CA GLU A 105 2.93 -14.93 0.92
C GLU A 105 3.93 -15.62 0.00
N SER A 106 3.61 -16.79 -0.55
CA SER A 106 4.54 -17.47 -1.44
C SER A 106 4.80 -16.67 -2.72
N TYR A 107 3.79 -15.93 -3.20
CA TYR A 107 4.00 -14.99 -4.32
C TYR A 107 5.02 -13.92 -3.95
N PHE A 108 4.85 -13.30 -2.77
CA PHE A 108 5.79 -12.29 -2.29
C PHE A 108 7.21 -12.84 -2.23
N ARG A 109 7.40 -14.06 -1.70
CA ARG A 109 8.72 -14.66 -1.58
C ARG A 109 9.37 -14.92 -2.92
N ARG A 110 8.59 -15.35 -3.91
CA ARG A 110 9.11 -15.55 -5.28
C ARG A 110 9.53 -14.23 -5.91
N GLN A 111 8.76 -13.16 -5.67
CA GLN A 111 9.11 -11.84 -6.20
C GLN A 111 10.36 -11.27 -5.52
N ALA A 112 10.59 -11.58 -4.28
CA ALA A 112 11.75 -11.11 -3.53
C ALA A 112 13.07 -11.65 -4.09
N ASN A 113 13.03 -12.76 -4.81
CA ASN A 113 14.23 -13.40 -5.36
C ASN A 113 14.60 -12.91 -6.78
N ARG A 114 13.92 -11.91 -7.27
CA ARG A 114 14.21 -11.33 -8.60
C ARG A 114 15.39 -10.39 -8.59
#